data_e69984488916f97c8e623b68d8d2201f
#
_entry.id   e69984488916f97c8e623b68d8d2201f
#
_cell.length_a   1.000
_cell.length_b   1.000
_cell.length_c   1.000
_cell.angle_alpha   90.00
_cell.angle_beta   90.00
_cell.angle_gamma   90.00
#
_symmetry.space_group_name_H-M   'P 1'
#
loop_
_entity.id
_entity.type
_entity.pdbx_description
1 polymer ?
#
loop_
_entity_poly.entity_id
_entity_poly.type
_entity_poly.pdbx_seq_one_letter_code
_entity_poly.pdbx_strand_id
1 'polypeptide(L)'
;GKHMGGGNEDYTTAKNALQEVRNQTDKFGLLEDFSEVFSYDNKNNKEIIFAIRNARDEYNMWGDVTYNNNMFPQQNILFGYMDENGNPISSLGDKVKVNGTIRYPVNKDVYTKCFNDNDTRKRSTLQAAYEKKEDGTLSLYGLYPAKFLGTLLDGADTRSPLDDYPVYRYADCLLLLAQAKAFLGEDPVEE
;
A
#
# COMPACT_ATOMS: atom_id res chain seq x y z
N GLY A 1 -3.07 -9.66 -23.40
CA GLY A 1 -3.00 -8.43 -24.15
C GLY A 1 -1.85 -8.36 -25.13
N LYS A 2 -1.35 -7.19 -25.36
CA LYS A 2 -0.32 -6.85 -26.39
C LYS A 2 0.90 -7.78 -26.37
N HIS A 3 1.40 -8.11 -25.22
CA HIS A 3 2.57 -9.01 -25.05
C HIS A 3 2.30 -10.47 -25.42
N MET A 4 1.03 -10.85 -25.50
CA MET A 4 0.58 -12.19 -25.86
C MET A 4 -0.03 -12.24 -27.26
N GLY A 5 0.19 -11.18 -28.08
CA GLY A 5 -0.36 -11.09 -29.42
C GLY A 5 -1.83 -10.73 -29.49
N GLY A 6 -2.41 -10.17 -28.42
CA GLY A 6 -3.81 -9.73 -28.40
C GLY A 6 -4.08 -8.57 -29.36
N GLY A 7 -5.27 -8.57 -29.94
CA GLY A 7 -5.75 -7.56 -30.88
C GLY A 7 -6.96 -6.78 -30.35
N ASN A 8 -7.60 -6.03 -31.23
CA ASN A 8 -8.74 -5.17 -30.88
C ASN A 8 -9.91 -5.93 -30.26
N GLU A 9 -10.14 -7.19 -30.64
CA GLU A 9 -11.19 -8.03 -30.07
C GLU A 9 -10.92 -8.30 -28.58
N ASP A 10 -9.67 -8.61 -28.21
CA ASP A 10 -9.28 -8.83 -26.82
C ASP A 10 -9.42 -7.56 -25.98
N TYR A 11 -9.00 -6.41 -26.53
CA TYR A 11 -9.15 -5.12 -25.83
C TYR A 11 -10.62 -4.72 -25.69
N THR A 12 -11.46 -5.02 -26.68
CA THR A 12 -12.90 -4.78 -26.59
C THR A 12 -13.54 -5.65 -25.51
N THR A 13 -13.15 -6.91 -25.46
CA THR A 13 -13.64 -7.84 -24.41
C THR A 13 -13.22 -7.37 -23.02
N ALA A 14 -11.95 -7.00 -22.86
CA ALA A 14 -11.43 -6.47 -21.59
C ALA A 14 -12.15 -5.18 -21.20
N LYS A 15 -12.29 -4.21 -22.12
CA LYS A 15 -13.02 -2.96 -21.87
C LYS A 15 -14.45 -3.24 -21.38
N ASN A 16 -15.20 -4.09 -22.07
CA ASN A 16 -16.58 -4.37 -21.71
C ASN A 16 -16.70 -4.97 -20.31
N ALA A 17 -15.88 -5.97 -19.98
CA ALA A 17 -15.87 -6.59 -18.66
C ALA A 17 -15.49 -5.61 -17.54
N LEU A 18 -14.47 -4.76 -17.76
CA LEU A 18 -14.02 -3.75 -16.80
C LEU A 18 -15.06 -2.64 -16.64
N GLN A 19 -15.74 -2.26 -17.72
CA GLN A 19 -16.83 -1.28 -17.68
C GLN A 19 -18.04 -1.79 -16.86
N GLU A 20 -18.33 -3.07 -16.88
CA GLU A 20 -19.35 -3.67 -16.01
C GLU A 20 -19.00 -3.52 -14.54
N VAL A 21 -17.72 -3.72 -14.17
CA VAL A 21 -17.26 -3.51 -12.81
C VAL A 21 -17.34 -2.02 -12.43
N ARG A 22 -16.85 -1.13 -13.33
CA ARG A 22 -16.89 0.33 -13.10
C ARG A 22 -18.30 0.85 -12.84
N ASN A 23 -19.29 0.31 -13.53
CA ASN A 23 -20.68 0.74 -13.40
C ASN A 23 -21.34 0.31 -12.08
N GLN A 24 -20.72 -0.57 -11.29
CA GLN A 24 -21.26 -1.00 -10.00
C GLN A 24 -20.86 -0.07 -8.85
N THR A 25 -21.22 1.18 -8.95
CA THR A 25 -20.84 2.25 -8.00
C THR A 25 -21.45 2.09 -6.61
N ASP A 26 -22.47 1.27 -6.47
CA ASP A 26 -23.06 0.86 -5.19
C ASP A 26 -22.15 -0.12 -4.42
N LYS A 27 -21.31 -0.88 -5.14
CA LYS A 27 -20.42 -1.91 -4.56
C LYS A 27 -18.98 -1.46 -4.50
N PHE A 28 -18.50 -0.82 -5.57
CA PHE A 28 -17.10 -0.47 -5.74
C PHE A 28 -16.89 1.03 -5.87
N GLY A 29 -15.73 1.50 -5.40
CA GLY A 29 -15.35 2.90 -5.51
C GLY A 29 -13.96 3.12 -4.93
N LEU A 30 -13.32 4.22 -5.30
CA LEU A 30 -12.09 4.64 -4.66
C LEU A 30 -12.37 5.16 -3.25
N LEU A 31 -11.43 4.94 -2.34
CA LEU A 31 -11.43 5.60 -1.04
C LEU A 31 -10.77 6.97 -1.18
N GLU A 32 -11.26 7.92 -0.40
CA GLU A 32 -10.71 9.28 -0.36
C GLU A 32 -9.33 9.29 0.30
N ASP A 33 -9.16 8.52 1.37
CA ASP A 33 -7.87 8.35 2.04
C ASP A 33 -7.22 7.03 1.63
N PHE A 34 -6.09 7.13 0.95
CA PHE A 34 -5.34 5.96 0.50
C PHE A 34 -4.81 5.10 1.66
N SER A 35 -4.58 5.66 2.84
CA SER A 35 -4.13 4.90 4.02
C SER A 35 -5.16 3.87 4.48
N GLU A 36 -6.45 4.18 4.29
CA GLU A 36 -7.56 3.32 4.69
C GLU A 36 -7.76 2.10 3.79
N VAL A 37 -7.18 2.10 2.58
CA VAL A 37 -7.31 0.98 1.62
C VAL A 37 -6.75 -0.32 2.18
N PHE A 38 -5.66 -0.23 2.95
CA PHE A 38 -4.92 -1.38 3.48
C PHE A 38 -5.05 -1.54 5.00
N SER A 39 -5.91 -0.72 5.62
CA SER A 39 -6.10 -0.73 7.08
C SER A 39 -6.75 -2.03 7.55
N TYR A 40 -6.21 -2.61 8.63
CA TYR A 40 -6.83 -3.75 9.30
C TYR A 40 -8.26 -3.44 9.76
N ASP A 41 -8.52 -2.22 10.22
CA ASP A 41 -9.82 -1.81 10.73
C ASP A 41 -10.83 -1.50 9.62
N ASN A 42 -10.38 -1.43 8.37
CA ASN A 42 -11.21 -1.15 7.18
C ASN A 42 -11.16 -2.28 6.14
N LYS A 43 -11.11 -3.51 6.59
CA LYS A 43 -11.13 -4.68 5.69
C LYS A 43 -12.40 -4.73 4.84
N ASN A 44 -12.28 -5.33 3.66
CA ASN A 44 -13.39 -5.48 2.73
C ASN A 44 -14.09 -4.13 2.39
N ASN A 45 -13.31 -3.06 2.36
CA ASN A 45 -13.81 -1.76 1.92
C ASN A 45 -14.15 -1.78 0.42
N LYS A 46 -14.87 -0.73 -0.01
CA LYS A 46 -15.39 -0.64 -1.40
C LYS A 46 -14.30 -0.59 -2.49
N GLU A 47 -13.04 -0.38 -2.15
CA GLU A 47 -11.93 -0.42 -3.11
C GLU A 47 -11.41 -1.83 -3.34
N ILE A 48 -11.70 -2.78 -2.45
CA ILE A 48 -11.24 -4.16 -2.55
C ILE A 48 -12.23 -5.00 -3.37
N ILE A 49 -11.79 -5.51 -4.53
CA ILE A 49 -12.57 -6.43 -5.36
C ILE A 49 -12.34 -7.88 -4.92
N PHE A 50 -11.07 -8.23 -4.69
CA PHE A 50 -10.70 -9.56 -4.20
C PHE A 50 -9.44 -9.47 -3.33
N ALA A 51 -9.51 -10.09 -2.16
CA ALA A 51 -8.37 -10.20 -1.25
C ALA A 51 -8.24 -11.61 -0.67
N ILE A 52 -7.02 -11.98 -0.32
CA ILE A 52 -6.75 -13.13 0.53
C ILE A 52 -6.92 -12.67 1.96
N ARG A 53 -7.89 -13.25 2.66
CA ARG A 53 -8.20 -12.90 4.02
C ARG A 53 -7.16 -13.45 5.00
N ASN A 54 -6.72 -12.60 5.91
CA ASN A 54 -5.95 -12.98 7.08
C ASN A 54 -6.77 -12.74 8.35
N ALA A 55 -6.91 -13.76 9.18
CA ALA A 55 -7.62 -13.65 10.45
C ALA A 55 -6.87 -14.38 11.56
N ARG A 56 -7.11 -13.97 12.82
CA ARG A 56 -6.37 -14.44 13.99
C ARG A 56 -6.40 -15.95 14.18
N ASP A 57 -7.55 -16.55 14.00
CA ASP A 57 -7.79 -17.97 14.30
C ASP A 57 -7.99 -18.81 13.02
N GLU A 58 -7.59 -18.27 11.90
CA GLU A 58 -7.63 -18.93 10.59
C GLU A 58 -6.23 -19.04 10.01
N TYR A 59 -6.10 -19.73 8.84
CA TYR A 59 -4.86 -19.68 8.07
C TYR A 59 -4.56 -18.23 7.73
N ASN A 60 -3.33 -17.81 7.96
CA ASN A 60 -2.85 -16.48 7.63
C ASN A 60 -1.44 -16.56 7.03
N MET A 61 -1.02 -15.50 6.40
CA MET A 61 0.29 -15.40 5.79
C MET A 61 1.43 -15.12 6.80
N TRP A 62 1.16 -15.25 8.10
CA TRP A 62 2.15 -15.01 9.16
C TRP A 62 3.44 -15.80 8.95
N GLY A 63 3.33 -17.05 8.51
CA GLY A 63 4.48 -17.92 8.24
C GLY A 63 5.18 -17.62 6.92
N ASP A 64 4.61 -16.78 6.06
CA ASP A 64 5.23 -16.41 4.80
C ASP A 64 6.33 -15.37 5.03
N VAL A 65 7.56 -15.82 4.91
CA VAL A 65 8.75 -14.97 5.08
C VAL A 65 8.76 -13.80 4.10
N THR A 66 8.19 -13.97 2.91
CA THR A 66 8.14 -12.93 1.88
C THR A 66 7.20 -11.81 2.30
N TYR A 67 6.00 -12.15 2.77
CA TYR A 67 5.03 -11.19 3.25
C TYR A 67 5.57 -10.44 4.48
N ASN A 68 5.96 -11.19 5.52
CA ASN A 68 6.45 -10.62 6.78
C ASN A 68 7.70 -9.75 6.62
N ASN A 69 8.65 -10.18 5.78
CA ASN A 69 9.92 -9.48 5.67
C ASN A 69 9.93 -8.34 4.64
N ASN A 70 9.01 -8.35 3.69
CA ASN A 70 9.02 -7.41 2.58
C ASN A 70 7.94 -6.34 2.68
N MET A 71 6.82 -6.64 3.35
CA MET A 71 5.66 -5.76 3.41
C MET A 71 5.45 -5.07 4.75
N PHE A 72 6.08 -5.58 5.80
CA PHE A 72 5.98 -4.98 7.13
C PHE A 72 7.10 -4.00 7.42
N PRO A 73 6.77 -2.79 7.85
CA PRO A 73 7.76 -1.90 8.42
C PRO A 73 8.29 -2.52 9.71
N GLN A 74 9.58 -2.66 9.79
CA GLN A 74 10.26 -3.16 10.98
C GLN A 74 10.46 -2.01 11.96
N GLN A 75 9.61 -1.96 12.93
CA GLN A 75 9.37 -0.79 13.76
C GLN A 75 10.46 -0.47 14.78
N ASN A 76 11.16 -1.48 15.28
CA ASN A 76 12.31 -1.25 16.14
C ASN A 76 13.43 -0.45 15.46
N ILE A 77 13.43 -0.44 14.13
CA ILE A 77 14.40 0.36 13.35
C ILE A 77 14.01 1.84 13.34
N LEU A 78 12.73 2.15 13.53
CA LEU A 78 12.23 3.53 13.54
C LEU A 78 12.28 4.15 14.95
N PHE A 79 12.55 3.36 15.97
CA PHE A 79 12.67 3.87 17.32
C PHE A 79 13.86 4.83 17.44
N GLY A 80 13.59 6.04 17.91
CA GLY A 80 14.59 7.10 18.02
C GLY A 80 14.78 7.96 16.78
N TYR A 81 14.09 7.64 15.68
CA TYR A 81 14.08 8.50 14.49
C TYR A 81 12.90 9.48 14.51
N MET A 82 12.99 10.52 13.69
CA MET A 82 12.00 11.58 13.55
C MET A 82 11.28 11.47 12.21
N ASP A 83 10.08 12.02 12.14
CA ASP A 83 9.41 12.31 10.88
C ASP A 83 10.02 13.57 10.21
N GLU A 84 9.51 13.96 9.07
CA GLU A 84 9.96 15.14 8.33
C GLU A 84 9.74 16.48 9.07
N ASN A 85 8.88 16.49 10.09
CA ASN A 85 8.59 17.65 10.93
C ASN A 85 9.41 17.67 12.23
N GLY A 86 10.24 16.65 12.44
CA GLY A 86 11.05 16.51 13.64
C GLY A 86 10.32 15.94 14.84
N ASN A 87 9.15 15.34 14.63
CA ASN A 87 8.43 14.60 15.67
C ASN A 87 8.95 13.17 15.73
N PRO A 88 9.01 12.56 16.92
CA PRO A 88 9.33 11.14 17.04
C PRO A 88 8.36 10.29 16.22
N ILE A 89 8.87 9.29 15.51
CA ILE A 89 8.02 8.35 14.78
C ILE A 89 7.37 7.42 15.79
N SER A 90 6.11 7.74 16.12
CA SER A 90 5.29 6.99 17.10
C SER A 90 4.11 6.27 16.43
N SER A 91 4.10 6.17 15.12
CA SER A 91 2.95 5.67 14.34
C SER A 91 2.41 4.31 14.78
N LEU A 92 3.09 3.64 15.70
CA LEU A 92 2.76 2.31 16.15
C LEU A 92 2.74 2.16 17.68
N GLY A 93 2.84 3.28 18.39
CA GLY A 93 2.86 3.34 19.84
C GLY A 93 4.22 2.98 20.47
N ASP A 94 4.53 3.59 21.60
CA ASP A 94 5.80 3.44 22.33
C ASP A 94 6.10 2.03 22.84
N LYS A 95 5.14 1.11 22.70
CA LYS A 95 5.20 -0.23 23.28
C LYS A 95 5.46 -1.34 22.26
N VAL A 96 5.47 -1.02 20.98
CA VAL A 96 5.56 -2.06 19.96
C VAL A 96 7.01 -2.43 19.68
N LYS A 97 7.40 -3.58 20.17
CA LYS A 97 8.67 -4.22 19.79
C LYS A 97 8.43 -5.04 18.53
N VAL A 98 9.23 -4.84 17.52
CA VAL A 98 9.22 -5.66 16.31
C VAL A 98 10.62 -6.23 16.10
N ASN A 99 10.70 -7.54 16.04
CA ASN A 99 11.93 -8.22 15.66
C ASN A 99 11.98 -8.36 14.15
N GLY A 100 12.95 -7.71 13.52
CA GLY A 100 13.08 -7.90 12.11
C GLY A 100 14.22 -7.09 11.50
N THR A 101 14.67 -7.51 10.32
CA THR A 101 15.75 -6.84 9.57
C THR A 101 15.17 -6.37 8.25
N ILE A 102 15.32 -5.08 7.93
CA ILE A 102 14.98 -4.61 6.59
C ILE A 102 15.90 -5.30 5.59
N ARG A 103 15.30 -6.14 4.76
CA ARG A 103 16.04 -6.85 3.72
C ARG A 103 16.11 -6.05 2.42
N TYR A 104 15.14 -5.18 2.18
CA TYR A 104 15.02 -4.41 0.95
C TYR A 104 14.80 -2.94 1.26
N PRO A 105 15.88 -2.18 1.48
CA PRO A 105 15.75 -0.73 1.68
C PRO A 105 15.23 -0.07 0.41
N VAL A 106 14.29 0.83 0.56
CA VAL A 106 13.76 1.61 -0.56
C VAL A 106 14.78 2.66 -0.97
N ASN A 107 15.01 2.80 -2.28
CA ASN A 107 15.87 3.85 -2.79
C ASN A 107 15.29 5.23 -2.45
N LYS A 108 16.09 6.11 -1.86
CA LYS A 108 15.68 7.48 -1.47
C LYS A 108 15.16 8.31 -2.64
N ASP A 109 15.67 8.06 -3.85
CA ASP A 109 15.22 8.73 -5.07
C ASP A 109 13.75 8.45 -5.38
N VAL A 110 13.22 7.29 -5.02
CA VAL A 110 11.78 6.99 -5.18
C VAL A 110 10.93 8.00 -4.41
N TYR A 111 11.31 8.27 -3.16
CA TYR A 111 10.56 9.20 -2.31
C TYR A 111 10.63 10.65 -2.79
N THR A 112 11.79 11.07 -3.30
CA THR A 112 12.04 12.46 -3.69
C THR A 112 11.67 12.78 -5.13
N LYS A 113 11.65 11.78 -6.02
CA LYS A 113 11.46 11.99 -7.47
C LYS A 113 10.17 11.37 -8.03
N CYS A 114 9.65 10.31 -7.42
CA CYS A 114 8.49 9.59 -7.93
C CYS A 114 7.16 10.07 -7.32
N PHE A 115 7.20 10.73 -6.17
CA PHE A 115 6.04 11.33 -5.54
C PHE A 115 6.19 12.85 -5.53
N ASN A 116 5.14 13.56 -5.91
CA ASN A 116 5.06 15.00 -5.64
C ASN A 116 4.57 15.25 -4.21
N ASP A 117 4.69 16.48 -3.73
CA ASP A 117 4.37 16.81 -2.34
C ASP A 117 2.87 16.76 -2.03
N ASN A 118 2.02 16.83 -3.07
CA ASN A 118 0.57 16.73 -2.94
C ASN A 118 0.05 15.29 -3.10
N ASP A 119 0.92 14.33 -3.38
CA ASP A 119 0.52 12.93 -3.53
C ASP A 119 0.30 12.30 -2.14
N THR A 120 -0.95 12.13 -1.77
CA THR A 120 -1.35 11.54 -0.47
C THR A 120 -0.85 10.12 -0.27
N ARG A 121 -0.56 9.40 -1.37
CA ARG A 121 -0.01 8.03 -1.32
C ARG A 121 1.41 7.98 -0.80
N LYS A 122 2.17 9.08 -0.90
CA LYS A 122 3.58 9.15 -0.50
C LYS A 122 3.80 8.65 0.93
N ARG A 123 3.09 9.24 1.88
CA ARG A 123 3.23 8.90 3.31
C ARG A 123 2.57 7.58 3.68
N SER A 124 1.49 7.24 3.03
CA SER A 124 0.79 5.97 3.25
C SER A 124 1.50 4.76 2.63
N THR A 125 2.45 4.99 1.72
CA THR A 125 3.26 3.93 1.10
C THR A 125 4.61 3.79 1.77
N LEU A 126 5.23 4.91 2.14
CA LEU A 126 6.60 4.95 2.67
C LEU A 126 6.67 5.88 3.89
N GLN A 127 7.13 5.35 5.00
CA GLN A 127 7.52 6.12 6.17
C GLN A 127 8.96 6.59 6.01
N ALA A 128 9.17 7.88 5.93
CA ALA A 128 10.50 8.46 5.96
C ALA A 128 10.98 8.59 7.42
N ALA A 129 12.19 8.14 7.68
CA ALA A 129 12.84 8.25 8.97
C ALA A 129 14.02 9.22 8.87
N TYR A 130 14.04 10.22 9.74
CA TYR A 130 15.08 11.22 9.80
C TYR A 130 15.90 11.08 11.09
N GLU A 131 17.17 11.30 10.97
CA GLU A 131 18.10 11.44 12.09
C GLU A 131 18.31 12.92 12.40
N LYS A 132 18.20 13.28 13.66
CA LYS A 132 18.50 14.64 14.11
C LYS A 132 20.00 14.76 14.42
N LYS A 133 20.68 15.62 13.69
CA LYS A 133 22.11 15.91 13.89
C LYS A 133 22.34 16.79 15.11
N GLU A 134 23.60 16.90 15.52
CA GLU A 134 24.02 17.77 16.66
C GLU A 134 23.64 19.23 16.46
N ASP A 135 23.68 19.72 15.21
CA ASP A 135 23.29 21.08 14.85
C ASP A 135 21.76 21.30 14.79
N GLY A 136 20.97 20.26 15.10
CA GLY A 136 19.51 20.28 15.07
C GLY A 136 18.90 20.04 13.70
N THR A 137 19.68 19.91 12.63
CA THR A 137 19.16 19.62 11.29
C THR A 137 18.68 18.17 11.16
N LEU A 138 17.68 17.96 10.31
CA LEU A 138 17.17 16.62 9.99
C LEU A 138 17.85 16.08 8.72
N SER A 139 18.31 14.86 8.79
CA SER A 139 18.88 14.13 7.65
C SER A 139 18.11 12.85 7.39
N LEU A 140 17.65 12.65 6.15
CA LEU A 140 16.92 11.42 5.78
C LEU A 140 17.83 10.20 5.97
N TYR A 141 17.50 9.40 6.97
CA TYR A 141 18.19 8.14 7.28
C TYR A 141 17.75 7.02 6.34
N GLY A 142 16.44 6.78 6.24
CA GLY A 142 15.91 5.69 5.42
C GLY A 142 14.43 5.83 5.13
N LEU A 143 13.95 4.94 4.26
CA LEU A 143 12.56 4.82 3.86
C LEU A 143 12.07 3.41 4.14
N TYR A 144 10.90 3.31 4.71
CA TYR A 144 10.33 2.06 5.19
C TYR A 144 8.92 1.87 4.63
N PRO A 145 8.55 0.66 4.18
CA PRO A 145 7.19 0.38 3.76
C PRO A 145 6.19 0.68 4.89
N ALA A 146 5.13 1.40 4.57
CA ALA A 146 4.08 1.78 5.52
C ALA A 146 2.69 1.26 5.12
N LYS A 147 2.59 0.51 4.03
CA LYS A 147 1.32 0.14 3.41
C LYS A 147 0.56 -0.93 4.19
N PHE A 148 1.25 -1.91 4.73
CA PHE A 148 0.67 -3.01 5.51
C PHE A 148 1.21 -2.93 6.94
N LEU A 149 0.50 -2.24 7.81
CA LEU A 149 0.96 -1.95 9.16
C LEU A 149 0.64 -3.06 10.17
N GLY A 150 -0.24 -3.98 9.81
CA GLY A 150 -0.76 -4.97 10.74
C GLY A 150 -1.60 -4.35 11.86
N THR A 151 -1.90 -5.13 12.86
CA THR A 151 -2.65 -4.68 14.02
C THR A 151 -1.98 -5.08 15.33
N LEU A 152 -2.19 -4.29 16.37
CA LEU A 152 -1.80 -4.65 17.74
C LEU A 152 -2.98 -5.31 18.44
N LEU A 153 -2.86 -6.60 18.71
CA LEU A 153 -3.87 -7.34 19.45
C LEU A 153 -3.81 -7.02 20.94
N ASP A 154 -4.94 -7.15 21.62
CA ASP A 154 -5.03 -6.92 23.07
C ASP A 154 -4.00 -7.75 23.84
N GLY A 155 -3.21 -7.08 24.67
CA GLY A 155 -2.17 -7.70 25.48
C GLY A 155 -0.89 -8.07 24.72
N ALA A 156 -0.82 -7.79 23.42
CA ALA A 156 0.38 -8.01 22.62
C ALA A 156 1.30 -6.79 22.69
N ASP A 157 2.60 -7.03 22.68
CA ASP A 157 3.65 -6.01 22.54
C ASP A 157 4.29 -5.97 21.14
N THR A 158 3.75 -6.78 20.23
CA THR A 158 4.15 -6.83 18.82
C THR A 158 2.94 -6.84 17.90
N ARG A 159 3.07 -6.22 16.72
CA ARG A 159 2.01 -6.25 15.73
C ARG A 159 1.89 -7.59 15.05
N SER A 160 0.66 -7.97 14.76
CA SER A 160 0.30 -9.15 14.00
C SER A 160 0.00 -8.77 12.54
N PRO A 161 0.54 -9.49 11.54
CA PRO A 161 0.29 -9.23 10.12
C PRO A 161 -1.08 -9.79 9.71
N LEU A 162 -2.12 -9.20 10.20
CA LEU A 162 -3.50 -9.63 9.95
C LEU A 162 -4.19 -8.77 8.89
N ASP A 163 -3.47 -7.85 8.22
CA ASP A 163 -4.01 -7.14 7.07
C ASP A 163 -4.34 -8.13 5.96
N ASP A 164 -5.46 -7.91 5.28
CA ASP A 164 -5.81 -8.72 4.12
C ASP A 164 -4.86 -8.40 2.95
N TYR A 165 -4.55 -9.40 2.13
CA TYR A 165 -3.73 -9.21 0.94
C TYR A 165 -4.63 -8.95 -0.27
N PRO A 166 -4.74 -7.70 -0.75
CA PRO A 166 -5.56 -7.37 -1.90
C PRO A 166 -4.92 -7.89 -3.19
N VAL A 167 -5.65 -8.74 -3.89
CA VAL A 167 -5.25 -9.30 -5.19
C VAL A 167 -5.73 -8.40 -6.31
N TYR A 168 -7.01 -7.94 -6.22
CA TYR A 168 -7.60 -6.99 -7.16
C TYR A 168 -8.28 -5.86 -6.43
N ARG A 169 -7.99 -4.63 -6.87
CA ARG A 169 -8.60 -3.41 -6.36
C ARG A 169 -9.35 -2.67 -7.47
N TYR A 170 -10.30 -1.85 -7.07
CA TYR A 170 -11.05 -1.01 -8.01
C TYR A 170 -10.14 -0.05 -8.79
N ALA A 171 -9.10 0.50 -8.16
CA ALA A 171 -8.08 1.28 -8.85
C ALA A 171 -7.40 0.53 -10.01
N ASP A 172 -7.11 -0.78 -9.83
CA ASP A 172 -6.53 -1.61 -10.88
C ASP A 172 -7.52 -1.79 -12.03
N CYS A 173 -8.82 -1.95 -11.71
CA CYS A 173 -9.89 -2.03 -12.71
C CYS A 173 -9.95 -0.76 -13.57
N LEU A 174 -9.93 0.42 -12.96
CA LEU A 174 -9.95 1.70 -13.68
C LEU A 174 -8.73 1.88 -14.58
N LEU A 175 -7.53 1.59 -14.07
CA LEU A 175 -6.29 1.70 -14.83
C LEU A 175 -6.26 0.73 -16.03
N LEU A 176 -6.73 -0.50 -15.84
CA LEU A 176 -6.84 -1.48 -16.92
C LEU A 176 -7.89 -1.08 -17.96
N LEU A 177 -9.01 -0.48 -17.51
CA LEU A 177 -10.03 0.06 -18.41
C LEU A 177 -9.48 1.21 -19.26
N ALA A 178 -8.80 2.17 -18.62
CA ALA A 178 -8.12 3.26 -19.31
C ALA A 178 -7.11 2.74 -20.35
N GLN A 179 -6.34 1.72 -19.98
CA GLN A 179 -5.39 1.08 -20.89
C GLN A 179 -6.10 0.41 -22.09
N ALA A 180 -7.19 -0.32 -21.87
CA ALA A 180 -7.96 -0.96 -22.93
C ALA A 180 -8.55 0.06 -23.90
N LYS A 181 -9.14 1.15 -23.39
CA LYS A 181 -9.62 2.29 -24.19
C LYS A 181 -8.53 2.92 -25.04
N ALA A 182 -7.36 3.21 -24.43
CA ALA A 182 -6.24 3.81 -25.16
C ALA A 182 -5.75 2.93 -26.31
N PHE A 183 -5.71 1.60 -26.13
CA PHE A 183 -5.35 0.68 -27.23
C PHE A 183 -6.41 0.60 -28.34
N LEU A 184 -7.66 0.91 -28.03
CA LEU A 184 -8.74 1.00 -29.01
C LEU A 184 -8.83 2.38 -29.69
N GLY A 185 -7.99 3.35 -29.29
CA GLY A 185 -8.06 4.73 -29.75
C GLY A 185 -9.20 5.55 -29.15
N GLU A 186 -9.79 5.08 -28.06
CA GLU A 186 -10.81 5.78 -27.28
C GLU A 186 -10.17 6.67 -26.21
N ASP A 187 -10.90 7.67 -25.73
CA ASP A 187 -10.40 8.56 -24.65
C ASP A 187 -10.36 7.82 -23.30
N PRO A 188 -9.19 7.70 -22.67
CA PRO A 188 -9.06 7.05 -21.36
C PRO A 188 -9.27 8.00 -20.16
N VAL A 189 -9.46 9.30 -20.37
CA VAL A 189 -9.38 10.35 -19.33
C VAL A 189 -10.59 10.35 -18.38
N GLU A 190 -11.69 9.72 -18.76
CA GLU A 190 -12.91 9.68 -17.94
C GLU A 190 -12.89 8.59 -16.85
N GLU A 191 -11.76 7.90 -16.64
CA GLU A 191 -11.66 6.76 -15.72
C GLU A 191 -10.95 7.07 -14.37
#